data_d90e49135313fcbe7409af438120d0ff
#
_entry.id   d90e49135313fcbe7409af438120d0ff
#
_cell.length_a   1.000
_cell.length_b   1.000
_cell.length_c   1.000
_cell.angle_alpha   90.00
_cell.angle_beta   90.00
_cell.angle_gamma   90.00
#
_symmetry.space_group_name_H-M   'P 1'
#
loop_
_entity.id
_entity.type
_entity.pdbx_description
1 polymer ?
#
loop_
_entity_poly.entity_id
_entity_poly.type
_entity_poly.pdbx_seq_one_letter_code
_entity_poly.pdbx_strand_id
1 'polypeptide(L)'
;MAKVTEIIKLIPALEKELDQSRGATKKSKDDLHFVFKNGSEINILAASERSRGQRRTGGLVEECVSVDQTMLNEVIIPTTNVNRLLPDGTRDKNEVVNKSMIFITTAGYRNTFSYTKLIELMI
;
A
#
# COMPACT_ATOMS: atom_id res chain seq x y z
N MET A 1 -11.42 8.74 -4.41
CA MET A 1 -12.47 8.22 -3.53
C MET A 1 -13.75 7.90 -4.29
N ALA A 2 -14.36 8.82 -5.01
CA ALA A 2 -15.58 8.56 -5.78
C ALA A 2 -15.48 7.31 -6.66
N LYS A 3 -14.38 7.14 -7.40
CA LYS A 3 -14.15 6.00 -8.29
C LYS A 3 -14.12 4.64 -7.57
N VAL A 4 -13.53 4.52 -6.40
CA VAL A 4 -13.50 3.23 -5.67
C VAL A 4 -14.90 2.86 -5.18
N THR A 5 -15.64 3.83 -4.67
CA THR A 5 -17.04 3.61 -4.27
C THR A 5 -17.92 3.26 -5.47
N GLU A 6 -17.65 3.85 -6.62
CA GLU A 6 -18.33 3.53 -7.89
C GLU A 6 -18.01 2.10 -8.33
N ILE A 7 -16.76 1.68 -8.32
CA ILE A 7 -16.33 0.32 -8.66
C ILE A 7 -17.00 -0.71 -7.73
N ILE A 8 -17.04 -0.45 -6.42
CA ILE A 8 -17.68 -1.34 -5.45
C ILE A 8 -19.19 -1.49 -5.79
N LYS A 9 -19.86 -0.39 -6.15
CA LYS A 9 -21.27 -0.45 -6.56
C LYS A 9 -21.50 -1.19 -7.88
N LEU A 10 -20.57 -1.07 -8.81
CA LEU A 10 -20.65 -1.75 -10.12
C LEU A 10 -20.34 -3.25 -10.02
N ILE A 11 -19.64 -3.68 -8.97
CA ILE A 11 -19.23 -5.06 -8.77
C ILE A 11 -19.81 -5.58 -7.44
N PRO A 12 -21.07 -6.07 -7.42
CA PRO A 12 -21.70 -6.53 -6.18
C PRO A 12 -20.96 -7.67 -5.46
N ALA A 13 -20.16 -8.45 -6.20
CA ALA A 13 -19.30 -9.47 -5.61
C ALA A 13 -18.23 -8.86 -4.69
N LEU A 14 -17.64 -7.73 -5.09
CA LEU A 14 -16.64 -7.02 -4.28
C LEU A 14 -17.26 -6.47 -2.99
N GLU A 15 -18.49 -5.95 -3.05
CA GLU A 15 -19.20 -5.47 -1.88
C GLU A 15 -19.42 -6.58 -0.84
N LYS A 16 -19.71 -7.81 -1.31
CA LYS A 16 -19.88 -8.98 -0.45
C LYS A 16 -18.61 -9.43 0.27
N GLU A 17 -17.44 -9.13 -0.30
CA GLU A 17 -16.14 -9.45 0.30
C GLU A 17 -15.72 -8.45 1.39
N LEU A 18 -16.33 -7.26 1.44
CA LEU A 18 -16.04 -6.26 2.47
C LEU A 18 -16.61 -6.70 3.83
N ASP A 19 -15.83 -6.50 4.88
CA ASP A 19 -16.21 -6.81 6.25
C ASP A 19 -17.03 -5.66 6.87
N GLN A 20 -18.34 -5.76 6.76
CA GLN A 20 -19.26 -4.76 7.30
C GLN A 20 -19.19 -4.66 8.84
N SER A 21 -18.83 -5.74 9.54
CA SER A 21 -18.74 -5.78 11.00
C SER A 21 -17.58 -4.92 11.53
N ARG A 22 -16.52 -4.82 10.74
CA ARG A 22 -15.34 -3.98 11.04
C ARG A 22 -15.42 -2.57 10.44
N GLY A 23 -16.59 -2.19 9.93
CA GLY A 23 -16.81 -0.90 9.31
C GLY A 23 -16.17 -0.80 7.93
N ALA A 24 -16.28 -1.87 7.14
CA ALA A 24 -15.86 -2.12 5.75
C ALA A 24 -14.99 -1.03 5.07
N THR A 25 -15.34 0.22 5.30
CA THR A 25 -14.64 1.38 4.73
C THR A 25 -14.54 2.46 5.78
N LYS A 26 -13.35 2.72 6.27
CA LYS A 26 -13.09 3.90 7.12
C LYS A 26 -12.60 5.05 6.25
N LYS A 27 -13.18 6.22 6.50
CA LYS A 27 -12.87 7.46 5.79
C LYS A 27 -12.48 8.50 6.82
N SER A 28 -11.20 8.80 6.90
CA SER A 28 -10.74 10.03 7.53
C SER A 28 -10.10 10.95 6.47
N LYS A 29 -9.74 12.15 6.87
CA LYS A 29 -9.09 13.10 5.96
C LYS A 29 -7.75 12.59 5.44
N ASP A 30 -7.04 11.81 6.26
CA ASP A 30 -5.66 11.38 6.01
C ASP A 30 -5.52 9.84 5.90
N ASP A 31 -6.62 9.10 6.07
CA ASP A 31 -6.59 7.63 6.05
C ASP A 31 -7.88 7.09 5.42
N LEU A 32 -7.70 6.32 4.38
CA LEU A 32 -8.75 5.57 3.74
C LEU A 32 -8.38 4.11 3.77
N HIS A 33 -9.22 3.29 4.39
CA HIS A 33 -8.96 1.88 4.37
C HIS A 33 -10.20 1.03 4.09
N PHE A 34 -9.94 -0.13 3.46
CA PHE A 34 -10.92 -1.16 3.17
C PHE A 34 -10.52 -2.42 3.92
N VAL A 35 -11.49 -3.02 4.61
CA VAL A 35 -11.29 -4.28 5.34
C VAL A 35 -12.11 -5.36 4.65
N PHE A 36 -11.48 -6.50 4.36
CA PHE A 36 -12.10 -7.64 3.74
C PHE A 36 -12.37 -8.75 4.77
N LYS A 37 -13.36 -9.62 4.49
CA LYS A 37 -13.76 -10.72 5.37
C LYS A 37 -12.65 -11.72 5.66
N ASN A 38 -11.70 -11.89 4.74
CA ASN A 38 -10.54 -12.74 4.92
C ASN A 38 -9.45 -12.11 5.79
N GLY A 39 -9.70 -10.93 6.38
CA GLY A 39 -8.73 -10.20 7.21
C GLY A 39 -7.72 -9.36 6.44
N SER A 40 -7.78 -9.34 5.10
CA SER A 40 -6.93 -8.46 4.29
C SER A 40 -7.39 -7.01 4.43
N GLU A 41 -6.44 -6.07 4.29
CA GLU A 41 -6.72 -4.64 4.34
C GLU A 41 -5.99 -3.92 3.22
N ILE A 42 -6.65 -2.94 2.61
CA ILE A 42 -6.04 -1.98 1.70
C ILE A 42 -6.16 -0.60 2.34
N ASN A 43 -5.02 0.05 2.56
CA ASN A 43 -4.96 1.39 3.11
C ASN A 43 -4.36 2.36 2.10
N ILE A 44 -4.93 3.55 2.00
CA ILE A 44 -4.34 4.65 1.25
C ILE A 44 -3.75 5.61 2.26
N LEU A 45 -2.43 5.74 2.24
CA LEU A 45 -1.67 6.54 3.18
C LEU A 45 -1.08 7.74 2.46
N ALA A 46 -1.04 8.88 3.15
CA ALA A 46 -0.25 10.00 2.68
C ALA A 46 1.25 9.72 2.87
N ALA A 47 2.09 10.18 1.94
CA ALA A 47 3.54 10.18 2.10
C ALA A 47 3.94 11.22 3.16
N SER A 48 3.89 10.85 4.43
CA SER A 48 4.15 11.74 5.57
C SER A 48 4.75 10.97 6.75
N GLU A 49 5.36 11.70 7.67
CA GLU A 49 5.91 11.14 8.92
C GLU A 49 4.87 10.35 9.75
N ARG A 50 3.58 10.65 9.61
CA ARG A 50 2.49 9.91 10.27
C ARG A 50 2.39 8.46 9.81
N SER A 51 2.93 8.13 8.64
CA SER A 51 3.00 6.77 8.11
C SER A 51 4.14 5.95 8.73
N ARG A 52 5.06 6.60 9.46
CA ARG A 52 6.15 5.92 10.17
C ARG A 52 5.60 4.92 11.20
N GLY A 53 6.17 3.74 11.24
CA GLY A 53 5.75 2.67 12.15
C GLY A 53 4.53 1.86 11.69
N GLN A 54 3.90 2.22 10.60
CA GLN A 54 2.90 1.36 9.97
C GLN A 54 3.54 0.04 9.52
N ARG A 55 2.74 -1.03 9.47
CA ARG A 55 3.21 -2.36 9.08
C ARG A 55 2.32 -2.93 8.00
N ARG A 56 2.91 -3.24 6.85
CA ARG A 56 2.23 -3.74 5.65
C ARG A 56 2.99 -4.90 5.03
N THR A 57 2.30 -5.73 4.29
CA THR A 57 2.88 -6.86 3.54
C THR A 57 3.36 -6.47 2.15
N GLY A 58 2.89 -5.36 1.63
CA GLY A 58 3.30 -4.80 0.34
C GLY A 58 2.78 -3.38 0.18
N GLY A 59 3.21 -2.68 -0.84
CA GLY A 59 2.83 -1.31 -1.10
C GLY A 59 2.84 -0.94 -2.58
N LEU A 60 2.09 0.11 -2.90
CA LEU A 60 2.11 0.77 -4.19
C LEU A 60 2.35 2.25 -3.95
N VAL A 61 3.35 2.81 -4.61
CA VAL A 61 3.69 4.23 -4.56
C VAL A 61 3.35 4.84 -5.91
N GLU A 62 2.32 5.68 -5.92
CA GLU A 62 1.92 6.44 -7.10
C GLU A 62 2.69 7.74 -7.15
N GLU A 63 3.01 8.18 -8.37
CA GLU A 63 3.79 9.39 -8.63
C GLU A 63 5.11 9.46 -7.83
N CYS A 64 5.85 8.35 -7.79
CA CYS A 64 7.05 8.26 -6.97
C CYS A 64 8.13 9.30 -7.35
N VAL A 65 8.07 9.89 -8.55
CA VAL A 65 8.92 11.00 -8.95
C VAL A 65 8.75 12.23 -8.06
N SER A 66 7.57 12.40 -7.47
CA SER A 66 7.21 13.53 -6.60
C SER A 66 7.46 13.24 -5.11
N VAL A 67 7.81 12.01 -4.76
CA VAL A 67 8.06 11.61 -3.36
C VAL A 67 9.51 11.96 -2.99
N ASP A 68 9.69 12.59 -1.83
CA ASP A 68 11.01 12.88 -1.29
C ASP A 68 11.79 11.59 -1.00
N GLN A 69 13.09 11.60 -1.30
CA GLN A 69 13.98 10.44 -1.15
C GLN A 69 14.02 9.92 0.30
N THR A 70 14.14 10.81 1.25
CA THR A 70 14.20 10.47 2.69
C THR A 70 12.89 9.85 3.11
N MET A 71 11.78 10.45 2.71
CA MET A 71 10.44 9.92 2.96
C MET A 71 10.26 8.52 2.38
N LEU A 72 10.70 8.28 1.15
CA LEU A 72 10.59 6.97 0.52
C LEU A 72 11.43 5.92 1.24
N ASN A 73 12.71 6.21 1.51
CA ASN A 73 13.65 5.23 2.05
C ASN A 73 13.48 4.99 3.56
N GLU A 74 13.12 6.02 4.33
CA GLU A 74 13.08 5.93 5.80
C GLU A 74 11.69 5.70 6.38
N VAL A 75 10.64 6.04 5.62
CA VAL A 75 9.26 5.91 6.09
C VAL A 75 8.50 4.87 5.28
N ILE A 76 8.41 5.02 3.95
CA ILE A 76 7.50 4.22 3.12
C ILE A 76 8.04 2.80 2.95
N ILE A 77 9.26 2.61 2.46
CA ILE A 77 9.82 1.28 2.23
C ILE A 77 9.87 0.43 3.52
N PRO A 78 10.30 0.96 4.68
CA PRO A 78 10.30 0.18 5.90
C PRO A 78 8.93 -0.27 6.40
N THR A 79 7.83 0.37 5.96
CA THR A 79 6.48 -0.08 6.34
C THR A 79 6.16 -1.48 5.81
N THR A 80 6.75 -1.90 4.70
CA THR A 80 6.48 -3.19 4.06
C THR A 80 7.31 -4.35 4.61
N ASN A 81 7.70 -4.28 5.87
CA ASN A 81 8.56 -5.29 6.50
C ASN A 81 7.79 -6.32 7.36
N VAL A 82 6.62 -6.75 6.92
CA VAL A 82 5.81 -7.69 7.67
C VAL A 82 5.35 -8.84 6.79
N ASN A 83 5.50 -10.06 7.28
CA ASN A 83 5.03 -11.24 6.59
C ASN A 83 3.49 -11.32 6.58
N ARG A 84 2.96 -12.01 5.60
CA ARG A 84 1.52 -12.25 5.42
C ARG A 84 0.94 -12.96 6.65
N LEU A 85 -0.32 -12.65 6.98
CA LEU A 85 -1.10 -13.41 7.93
C LEU A 85 -1.65 -14.67 7.25
N LEU A 86 -1.52 -15.79 7.93
CA LEU A 86 -2.19 -17.04 7.59
C LEU A 86 -3.65 -17.01 8.09
N PRO A 87 -4.52 -17.92 7.60
CA PRO A 87 -5.91 -17.99 8.04
C PRO A 87 -6.09 -18.24 9.55
N ASP A 88 -5.10 -18.83 10.19
CA ASP A 88 -5.06 -19.06 11.64
C ASP A 88 -4.65 -17.82 12.46
N GLY A 89 -4.38 -16.69 11.79
CA GLY A 89 -3.96 -15.44 12.42
C GLY A 89 -2.46 -15.37 12.76
N THR A 90 -1.68 -16.42 12.47
CA THR A 90 -0.22 -16.39 12.62
C THR A 90 0.46 -15.76 11.40
N ARG A 91 1.71 -15.34 11.56
CA ARG A 91 2.50 -14.84 10.44
C ARG A 91 3.24 -15.97 9.75
N ASP A 92 3.18 -15.97 8.41
CA ASP A 92 3.93 -16.95 7.61
C ASP A 92 5.44 -16.75 7.79
N LYS A 93 6.09 -17.67 8.49
CA LYS A 93 7.54 -17.61 8.72
C LYS A 93 8.36 -18.01 7.49
N ASN A 94 7.74 -18.70 6.55
CA ASN A 94 8.39 -19.21 5.34
C ASN A 94 8.17 -18.31 4.13
N GLU A 95 7.56 -17.16 4.32
CA GLU A 95 7.25 -16.24 3.23
C GLU A 95 8.53 -15.60 2.67
N VAL A 96 8.93 -16.02 1.49
CA VAL A 96 10.14 -15.55 0.79
C VAL A 96 9.82 -14.41 -0.19
N VAL A 97 8.57 -14.34 -0.67
CA VAL A 97 8.20 -13.56 -1.86
C VAL A 97 7.52 -12.22 -1.55
N ASN A 98 7.10 -11.98 -0.32
CA ASN A 98 6.36 -10.77 0.02
C ASN A 98 7.26 -9.64 0.51
N LYS A 99 6.73 -8.49 0.55
CA LYS A 99 7.34 -7.17 0.73
C LYS A 99 7.54 -6.48 -0.61
N SER A 100 6.69 -6.88 -1.59
CA SER A 100 6.73 -6.26 -2.92
C SER A 100 6.31 -4.81 -2.83
N MET A 101 7.12 -3.94 -3.42
CA MET A 101 6.79 -2.55 -3.67
C MET A 101 6.59 -2.35 -5.17
N ILE A 102 5.49 -1.71 -5.53
CA ILE A 102 5.18 -1.32 -6.91
C ILE A 102 5.31 0.19 -6.99
N PHE A 103 6.11 0.67 -7.93
CA PHE A 103 6.29 2.10 -8.19
C PHE A 103 5.63 2.46 -9.52
N ILE A 104 4.71 3.42 -9.47
CA ILE A 104 4.04 3.97 -10.65
C ILE A 104 4.42 5.44 -10.74
N THR A 105 4.89 5.85 -11.91
CA THR A 105 5.28 7.24 -12.13
C THR A 105 5.29 7.59 -13.62
N THR A 106 5.23 8.86 -13.90
CA THR A 106 5.56 9.43 -15.22
C THR A 106 7.08 9.46 -15.40
N ALA A 107 7.53 9.58 -16.62
CA ALA A 107 8.95 9.75 -16.94
C ALA A 107 9.50 11.00 -16.25
N GLY A 108 10.60 10.85 -15.51
CA GLY A 108 11.33 11.94 -14.88
C GLY A 108 12.62 12.27 -15.61
N TYR A 109 13.33 13.28 -15.11
CA TYR A 109 14.65 13.64 -15.64
C TYR A 109 15.73 12.69 -15.08
N ARG A 110 16.81 12.48 -15.85
CA ARG A 110 17.92 11.59 -15.47
C ARG A 110 18.68 12.02 -14.21
N ASN A 111 18.61 13.28 -13.84
CA ASN A 111 19.24 13.84 -12.64
C ASN A 111 18.31 13.83 -11.42
N THR A 112 17.21 13.12 -11.46
CA THR A 112 16.28 13.03 -10.33
C THR A 112 16.49 11.73 -9.53
N PHE A 113 16.08 11.75 -8.27
CA PHE A 113 16.10 10.57 -7.42
C PHE A 113 15.33 9.38 -8.01
N SER A 114 14.20 9.63 -8.65
CA SER A 114 13.39 8.58 -9.28
C SER A 114 14.15 7.82 -10.37
N TYR A 115 15.00 8.50 -11.13
CA TYR A 115 15.85 7.85 -12.13
C TYR A 115 16.93 6.98 -11.45
N THR A 116 17.60 7.48 -10.43
CA THR A 116 18.58 6.71 -9.66
C THR A 116 17.93 5.46 -9.07
N LYS A 117 16.73 5.62 -8.50
CA LYS A 117 15.99 4.48 -7.91
C LYS A 117 15.56 3.46 -8.96
N LEU A 118 15.17 3.90 -10.16
CA LEU A 118 14.87 3.00 -11.27
C LEU A 118 16.10 2.14 -11.63
N ILE A 119 17.27 2.76 -11.74
CA ILE A 119 18.51 2.04 -12.03
C ILE A 119 18.85 1.02 -10.93
N GLU A 120 18.71 1.40 -9.65
CA GLU A 120 18.92 0.48 -8.53
C GLU A 120 18.00 -0.75 -8.58
N LEU A 121 16.76 -0.60 -9.07
CA LEU A 121 15.80 -1.70 -9.20
C LEU A 121 16.03 -2.59 -10.42
N MET A 122 16.85 -2.16 -11.38
CA MET A 122 17.17 -2.90 -12.59
C MET A 122 18.45 -3.73 -12.50
N ILE A 123 19.28 -3.53 -11.48
CA ILE A 123 20.53 -4.22 -11.23
C ILE A 123 20.34 -5.34 -10.20
#